data_d5afd0bb6b3f2a42fd64faab3336f2f0
#
_entry.id   d5afd0bb6b3f2a42fd64faab3336f2f0
#
_cell.length_a   1.000
_cell.length_b   1.000
_cell.length_c   1.000
_cell.angle_alpha   90.00
_cell.angle_beta   90.00
_cell.angle_gamma   90.00
#
_symmetry.space_group_name_H-M   'P 1'
#
loop_
_entity.id
_entity.type
_entity.pdbx_description
1 polymer ?
#
loop_
_entity_poly.entity_id
_entity_poly.type
_entity_poly.pdbx_seq_one_letter_code
_entity_poly.pdbx_strand_id
1 'polypeptide(L)'
;MTFSQFSSEEKKNLAKEFRFGLESEYLVVTKDDFTPLWHHDLTFETLNGIFESVPLDGIPSCEGLDLEPPQTKLMPFVVEGYHLPDMDFHAKEILPKGVEIRTPVCNSLEEVLKVHTTLFTRLRKAMNDGDYDLVCLSHHPIHSQFSGPQNKRRHDYWQWSMEVMTTFGPDINVSLSDKLAAMVSADDLEAKINYYGPALSALSVASPFVDGSPWALRDGFGKSFRMHKRSYIAPPIEFHPTEKNRYEFKVFDMPNSIEEIEAQFLSFLTLVLDEGLQGRASKQTRIYDLGQVARHGIKAEDMKARATELLERAPAILKDWGYNPQALEVFKKRILTGKTPADDMIELYQKTNSLTEVLKSRSQFLV
;
A
#
# COMPACT_ATOMS: atom_id res chain seq x y z
N MET A 1 -10.36 -23.17 18.81
CA MET A 1 -8.92 -23.34 19.14
C MET A 1 -8.32 -21.96 19.14
N THR A 2 -7.37 -21.67 20.01
CA THR A 2 -6.73 -20.35 20.14
C THR A 2 -5.22 -20.47 19.96
N PHE A 3 -4.55 -19.41 19.52
CA PHE A 3 -3.08 -19.41 19.37
C PHE A 3 -2.35 -19.55 20.72
N SER A 4 -3.03 -19.24 21.82
CA SER A 4 -2.51 -19.40 23.18
C SER A 4 -2.20 -20.85 23.56
N GLN A 5 -2.75 -21.84 22.83
CA GLN A 5 -2.45 -23.26 23.05
C GLN A 5 -1.03 -23.67 22.59
N PHE A 6 -0.37 -22.86 21.75
CA PHE A 6 0.97 -23.16 21.25
C PHE A 6 2.04 -22.55 22.15
N SER A 7 3.10 -23.29 22.41
CA SER A 7 4.33 -22.79 23.01
C SER A 7 5.04 -21.79 22.07
N SER A 8 5.90 -20.96 22.60
CA SER A 8 6.72 -20.02 21.78
C SER A 8 7.56 -20.73 20.71
N GLU A 9 8.04 -21.93 21.00
CA GLU A 9 8.79 -22.74 20.01
C GLU A 9 7.88 -23.20 18.86
N GLU A 10 6.69 -23.68 19.16
CA GLU A 10 5.70 -24.08 18.14
C GLU A 10 5.25 -22.89 17.30
N LYS A 11 5.01 -21.72 17.90
CA LYS A 11 4.69 -20.47 17.19
C LYS A 11 5.77 -20.09 16.19
N LYS A 12 7.04 -20.09 16.64
CA LYS A 12 8.19 -19.79 15.75
C LYS A 12 8.33 -20.81 14.61
N ASN A 13 8.03 -22.07 14.84
CA ASN A 13 8.05 -23.09 13.79
C ASN A 13 6.88 -22.90 12.80
N LEU A 14 5.68 -22.57 13.26
CA LEU A 14 4.54 -22.25 12.42
C LEU A 14 4.79 -20.97 11.58
N ALA A 15 5.45 -19.97 12.16
CA ALA A 15 5.79 -18.74 11.46
C ALA A 15 6.74 -18.95 10.26
N LYS A 16 7.58 -20.01 10.27
CA LYS A 16 8.43 -20.37 9.12
C LYS A 16 7.63 -20.87 7.91
N GLU A 17 6.38 -21.26 8.12
CA GLU A 17 5.48 -21.67 7.05
C GLU A 17 4.79 -20.49 6.36
N PHE A 18 4.87 -19.29 6.92
CA PHE A 18 4.29 -18.11 6.32
C PHE A 18 4.98 -17.78 5.01
N ARG A 19 4.21 -17.14 4.11
CA ARG A 19 4.75 -16.58 2.87
C ARG A 19 4.37 -15.12 2.81
N PHE A 20 5.23 -14.35 2.17
CA PHE A 20 5.14 -12.89 2.12
C PHE A 20 5.20 -12.42 0.69
N GLY A 21 4.40 -11.41 0.38
CA GLY A 21 4.42 -10.68 -0.86
C GLY A 21 4.13 -9.21 -0.62
N LEU A 22 4.63 -8.37 -1.50
CA LEU A 22 4.37 -6.93 -1.48
C LEU A 22 4.06 -6.48 -2.90
N GLU A 23 2.93 -5.82 -3.05
CA GLU A 23 2.60 -5.02 -4.22
C GLU A 23 2.73 -3.55 -3.84
N SER A 24 3.39 -2.76 -4.68
CA SER A 24 3.62 -1.34 -4.38
C SER A 24 3.57 -0.51 -5.65
N GLU A 25 2.66 0.45 -5.65
CA GLU A 25 2.37 1.32 -6.80
C GLU A 25 3.11 2.65 -6.66
N TYR A 26 3.67 3.15 -7.76
CA TYR A 26 4.44 4.39 -7.79
C TYR A 26 3.93 5.35 -8.85
N LEU A 27 3.84 6.62 -8.47
CA LEU A 27 3.66 7.72 -9.40
C LEU A 27 4.92 7.88 -10.26
N VAL A 28 4.74 7.99 -11.58
CA VAL A 28 5.81 8.30 -12.52
C VAL A 28 5.88 9.81 -12.74
N VAL A 29 7.09 10.34 -12.72
CA VAL A 29 7.38 11.76 -13.02
C VAL A 29 8.50 11.86 -14.05
N THR A 30 8.62 13.01 -14.70
CA THR A 30 9.83 13.34 -15.49
C THR A 30 11.05 13.42 -14.56
N LYS A 31 12.21 12.96 -15.01
CA LYS A 31 13.43 12.88 -14.19
C LYS A 31 13.97 14.26 -13.79
N ASP A 32 13.94 15.23 -14.68
CA ASP A 32 14.64 16.50 -14.50
C ASP A 32 13.82 17.49 -13.66
N ASP A 33 12.55 17.70 -13.99
CA ASP A 33 11.69 18.71 -13.38
C ASP A 33 10.61 18.15 -12.45
N PHE A 34 10.52 16.82 -12.34
CA PHE A 34 9.54 16.13 -11.50
C PHE A 34 8.09 16.46 -11.85
N THR A 35 7.79 16.69 -13.12
CA THR A 35 6.42 16.83 -13.60
C THR A 35 5.67 15.52 -13.47
N PRO A 36 4.55 15.43 -12.71
CA PRO A 36 3.75 14.22 -12.61
C PRO A 36 3.14 13.84 -13.95
N LEU A 37 3.27 12.55 -14.32
CA LEU A 37 2.79 12.03 -15.59
C LEU A 37 1.49 11.25 -15.43
N TRP A 38 0.69 11.22 -16.48
CA TRP A 38 -0.63 10.61 -16.49
C TRP A 38 -0.84 9.79 -17.76
N HIS A 39 -1.99 9.14 -17.94
CA HIS A 39 -2.29 8.28 -19.08
C HIS A 39 -2.25 8.98 -20.44
N HIS A 40 -2.16 10.30 -20.50
CA HIS A 40 -1.94 11.06 -21.74
C HIS A 40 -0.45 11.18 -22.10
N ASP A 41 0.41 10.97 -21.11
CA ASP A 41 1.87 11.16 -21.23
C ASP A 41 2.61 9.81 -21.25
N LEU A 42 1.96 8.75 -20.75
CA LEU A 42 2.52 7.41 -20.59
C LEU A 42 1.88 6.44 -21.57
N THR A 43 2.67 5.50 -22.10
CA THR A 43 2.16 4.37 -22.88
C THR A 43 2.58 3.06 -22.26
N PHE A 44 1.77 2.02 -22.50
CA PHE A 44 2.11 0.66 -22.07
C PHE A 44 3.46 0.21 -22.65
N GLU A 45 3.66 0.45 -23.96
CA GLU A 45 4.85 -0.01 -24.70
C GLU A 45 6.13 0.60 -24.11
N THR A 46 6.09 1.89 -23.78
CA THR A 46 7.25 2.59 -23.19
C THR A 46 7.59 2.01 -21.82
N LEU A 47 6.62 1.90 -20.93
CA LEU A 47 6.86 1.39 -19.57
C LEU A 47 7.23 -0.10 -19.59
N ASN A 48 6.52 -0.91 -20.35
CA ASN A 48 6.81 -2.34 -20.48
C ASN A 48 8.20 -2.60 -21.09
N GLY A 49 8.61 -1.79 -22.07
CA GLY A 49 9.96 -1.85 -22.65
C GLY A 49 11.05 -1.54 -21.62
N ILE A 50 10.83 -0.60 -20.72
CA ILE A 50 11.74 -0.33 -19.59
C ILE A 50 11.79 -1.54 -18.65
N PHE A 51 10.65 -2.13 -18.30
CA PHE A 51 10.60 -3.29 -17.39
C PHE A 51 11.35 -4.49 -17.94
N GLU A 52 11.22 -4.76 -19.26
CA GLU A 52 11.94 -5.86 -19.93
C GLU A 52 13.46 -5.68 -19.92
N SER A 53 13.95 -4.46 -19.73
CA SER A 53 15.39 -4.16 -19.62
C SER A 53 15.96 -4.35 -18.22
N VAL A 54 15.11 -4.47 -17.18
CA VAL A 54 15.57 -4.60 -15.80
C VAL A 54 16.12 -6.00 -15.54
N PRO A 55 17.37 -6.13 -15.08
CA PRO A 55 17.95 -7.43 -14.78
C PRO A 55 17.28 -8.06 -13.55
N LEU A 56 16.96 -9.36 -13.64
CA LEU A 56 16.29 -10.13 -12.58
C LEU A 56 17.20 -11.15 -11.90
N ASP A 57 18.53 -11.08 -12.12
CA ASP A 57 19.50 -11.98 -11.49
C ASP A 57 19.41 -11.92 -9.97
N GLY A 58 19.27 -13.10 -9.33
CA GLY A 58 19.17 -13.22 -7.88
C GLY A 58 17.78 -12.85 -7.30
N ILE A 59 16.77 -12.57 -8.16
CA ILE A 59 15.37 -12.46 -7.75
C ILE A 59 14.75 -13.86 -7.76
N PRO A 60 13.90 -14.23 -6.80
CA PRO A 60 13.14 -15.48 -6.81
C PRO A 60 12.30 -15.61 -8.08
N SER A 61 11.87 -16.84 -8.40
CA SER A 61 11.01 -17.11 -9.55
C SER A 61 9.72 -16.30 -9.49
N CYS A 62 9.36 -15.67 -10.61
CA CYS A 62 8.06 -14.99 -10.77
C CYS A 62 6.90 -15.97 -11.04
N GLU A 63 7.14 -17.27 -11.01
CA GLU A 63 6.09 -18.28 -11.13
C GLU A 63 5.08 -18.12 -10.00
N GLY A 64 3.80 -17.99 -10.37
CA GLY A 64 2.71 -17.72 -9.43
C GLY A 64 2.33 -16.25 -9.29
N LEU A 65 3.00 -15.33 -9.99
CA LEU A 65 2.47 -13.98 -10.22
C LEU A 65 1.41 -14.02 -11.33
N ASP A 66 0.43 -13.15 -11.22
CA ASP A 66 -0.58 -12.99 -12.27
C ASP A 66 0.01 -12.26 -13.48
N LEU A 67 -0.39 -12.71 -14.67
CA LEU A 67 -0.08 -12.02 -15.92
C LEU A 67 -1.18 -11.02 -16.24
N GLU A 68 -0.83 -9.74 -16.19
CA GLU A 68 -1.77 -8.63 -16.45
C GLU A 68 -1.73 -8.21 -17.94
N PRO A 69 -2.71 -8.61 -18.77
CA PRO A 69 -2.77 -8.14 -20.16
C PRO A 69 -2.83 -6.61 -20.25
N PRO A 70 -2.17 -5.99 -21.25
CA PRO A 70 -1.52 -6.56 -22.44
C PRO A 70 -0.10 -7.12 -22.24
N GLN A 71 0.41 -7.19 -21.02
CA GLN A 71 1.71 -7.81 -20.72
C GLN A 71 1.74 -9.28 -21.16
N THR A 72 2.85 -9.73 -21.75
CA THR A 72 3.01 -11.09 -22.29
C THR A 72 4.06 -11.93 -21.58
N LYS A 73 4.84 -11.32 -20.68
CA LYS A 73 5.86 -11.99 -19.87
C LYS A 73 5.56 -11.81 -18.39
N LEU A 74 5.72 -12.89 -17.63
CA LEU A 74 5.73 -12.81 -16.18
C LEU A 74 7.01 -12.09 -15.72
N MET A 75 6.84 -11.00 -15.02
CA MET A 75 7.91 -10.22 -14.40
C MET A 75 7.37 -9.52 -13.13
N PRO A 76 8.25 -9.07 -12.22
CA PRO A 76 7.81 -8.44 -10.98
C PRO A 76 7.44 -6.96 -11.15
N PHE A 77 7.17 -6.53 -12.38
CA PHE A 77 6.79 -5.17 -12.73
C PHE A 77 5.54 -5.18 -13.58
N VAL A 78 4.60 -4.29 -13.27
CA VAL A 78 3.34 -4.14 -13.99
C VAL A 78 3.13 -2.68 -14.35
N VAL A 79 2.63 -2.43 -15.55
CA VAL A 79 2.10 -1.11 -15.90
C VAL A 79 0.77 -0.95 -15.18
N GLU A 80 0.76 -0.12 -14.14
CA GLU A 80 -0.43 0.10 -13.34
C GLU A 80 -1.35 1.11 -14.00
N GLY A 81 -2.65 0.80 -14.09
CA GLY A 81 -3.60 1.67 -14.73
C GLY A 81 -4.98 1.09 -14.93
N TYR A 82 -5.76 1.76 -15.78
CA TYR A 82 -7.13 1.41 -16.08
C TYR A 82 -7.22 0.51 -17.30
N HIS A 83 -7.60 -0.74 -17.09
CA HIS A 83 -7.76 -1.72 -18.15
C HIS A 83 -8.99 -1.43 -19.00
N LEU A 84 -8.77 -1.38 -20.33
CA LEU A 84 -9.84 -1.28 -21.32
C LEU A 84 -10.22 -2.70 -21.79
N PRO A 85 -11.46 -3.15 -21.54
CA PRO A 85 -11.88 -4.48 -21.97
C PRO A 85 -12.32 -4.50 -23.43
N ASP A 86 -12.26 -5.68 -24.00
CA ASP A 86 -13.00 -6.01 -25.22
C ASP A 86 -14.52 -6.21 -24.93
N MET A 87 -15.24 -6.71 -25.95
CA MET A 87 -16.68 -6.96 -25.84
C MET A 87 -17.04 -8.07 -24.84
N ASP A 88 -16.11 -8.96 -24.55
CA ASP A 88 -16.24 -10.08 -23.62
C ASP A 88 -15.66 -9.76 -22.21
N PHE A 89 -15.29 -8.50 -21.99
CA PHE A 89 -14.68 -7.98 -20.74
C PHE A 89 -13.25 -8.48 -20.45
N HIS A 90 -12.54 -9.01 -21.45
CA HIS A 90 -11.13 -9.30 -21.29
C HIS A 90 -10.32 -8.00 -21.43
N ALA A 91 -9.34 -7.81 -20.57
CA ALA A 91 -8.41 -6.69 -20.68
C ALA A 91 -7.57 -6.80 -21.94
N LYS A 92 -7.56 -5.76 -22.79
CA LYS A 92 -6.78 -5.70 -24.04
C LYS A 92 -5.79 -4.56 -24.06
N GLU A 93 -6.19 -3.44 -23.49
CA GLU A 93 -5.40 -2.21 -23.48
C GLU A 93 -5.41 -1.66 -22.07
N ILE A 94 -4.46 -0.80 -21.75
CA ILE A 94 -4.36 -0.14 -20.47
C ILE A 94 -4.11 1.35 -20.66
N LEU A 95 -4.76 2.17 -19.85
CA LEU A 95 -4.42 3.59 -19.68
C LEU A 95 -3.53 3.70 -18.43
N PRO A 96 -2.21 3.91 -18.61
CA PRO A 96 -1.26 3.88 -17.50
C PRO A 96 -1.52 5.00 -16.48
N LYS A 97 -1.50 4.69 -15.19
CA LYS A 97 -1.44 5.70 -14.11
C LYS A 97 -0.06 5.75 -13.46
N GLY A 98 0.72 4.70 -13.60
CA GLY A 98 2.01 4.55 -12.95
C GLY A 98 2.62 3.19 -13.17
N VAL A 99 3.46 2.78 -12.26
CA VAL A 99 4.11 1.46 -12.25
C VAL A 99 3.89 0.76 -10.93
N GLU A 100 3.83 -0.56 -10.97
CA GLU A 100 3.71 -1.40 -9.78
C GLU A 100 4.87 -2.39 -9.71
N ILE A 101 5.37 -2.62 -8.51
CA ILE A 101 6.30 -3.72 -8.20
C ILE A 101 5.51 -4.78 -7.46
N ARG A 102 5.47 -6.00 -7.99
CA ARG A 102 4.94 -7.21 -7.35
C ARG A 102 6.09 -8.12 -7.00
N THR A 103 6.40 -8.28 -5.72
CA THR A 103 7.45 -9.22 -5.34
C THR A 103 7.00 -10.65 -5.61
N PRO A 104 7.90 -11.53 -6.08
CA PRO A 104 7.63 -12.96 -6.01
C PRO A 104 7.34 -13.40 -4.57
N VAL A 105 6.71 -14.57 -4.42
CA VAL A 105 6.42 -15.15 -3.11
C VAL A 105 7.73 -15.41 -2.35
N CYS A 106 7.87 -14.80 -1.19
CA CYS A 106 9.03 -14.88 -0.31
C CYS A 106 8.76 -15.75 0.92
N ASN A 107 9.82 -16.41 1.43
CA ASN A 107 9.71 -17.35 2.56
C ASN A 107 9.85 -16.65 3.93
N SER A 108 10.22 -15.39 3.95
CA SER A 108 10.36 -14.62 5.19
C SER A 108 10.11 -13.13 4.95
N LEU A 109 9.82 -12.41 6.04
CA LEU A 109 9.70 -10.96 6.01
C LEU A 109 11.01 -10.29 5.55
N GLU A 110 12.15 -10.76 6.03
CA GLU A 110 13.46 -10.25 5.60
C GLU A 110 13.68 -10.42 4.09
N GLU A 111 13.28 -11.58 3.54
CA GLU A 111 13.42 -11.86 2.11
C GLU A 111 12.55 -10.91 1.26
N VAL A 112 11.28 -10.70 1.60
CA VAL A 112 10.40 -9.81 0.83
C VAL A 112 10.90 -8.36 0.85
N LEU A 113 11.39 -7.88 1.99
CA LEU A 113 11.96 -6.54 2.11
C LEU A 113 13.22 -6.39 1.23
N LYS A 114 14.13 -7.37 1.26
CA LYS A 114 15.34 -7.39 0.43
C LYS A 114 15.00 -7.46 -1.06
N VAL A 115 14.07 -8.32 -1.44
CA VAL A 115 13.62 -8.47 -2.84
C VAL A 115 13.01 -7.18 -3.33
N HIS A 116 12.08 -6.58 -2.57
CA HIS A 116 11.46 -5.31 -2.92
C HIS A 116 12.49 -4.19 -3.09
N THR A 117 13.41 -4.04 -2.14
CA THR A 117 14.48 -3.03 -2.21
C THR A 117 15.34 -3.20 -3.47
N THR A 118 15.66 -4.45 -3.81
CA THR A 118 16.45 -4.76 -5.00
C THR A 118 15.68 -4.41 -6.27
N LEU A 119 14.41 -4.80 -6.35
CA LEU A 119 13.54 -4.52 -7.50
C LEU A 119 13.33 -3.02 -7.67
N PHE A 120 13.01 -2.30 -6.58
CA PHE A 120 12.83 -0.85 -6.62
C PHE A 120 14.09 -0.13 -7.13
N THR A 121 15.26 -0.47 -6.58
CA THR A 121 16.54 0.15 -6.98
C THR A 121 16.83 -0.06 -8.46
N ARG A 122 16.62 -1.30 -8.97
CA ARG A 122 16.86 -1.63 -10.37
C ARG A 122 15.85 -0.97 -11.30
N LEU A 123 14.55 -1.02 -10.94
CA LEU A 123 13.50 -0.37 -11.70
C LEU A 123 13.74 1.14 -11.78
N ARG A 124 13.99 1.79 -10.64
CA ARG A 124 14.25 3.23 -10.61
C ARG A 124 15.44 3.61 -11.50
N LYS A 125 16.52 2.80 -11.48
CA LYS A 125 17.66 3.03 -12.38
C LYS A 125 17.23 2.95 -13.84
N ALA A 126 16.50 1.92 -14.25
CA ALA A 126 16.02 1.77 -15.62
C ALA A 126 15.05 2.89 -16.02
N MET A 127 14.16 3.32 -15.11
CA MET A 127 13.28 4.46 -15.32
C MET A 127 14.09 5.76 -15.53
N ASN A 128 15.13 5.98 -14.73
CA ASN A 128 16.01 7.15 -14.85
C ASN A 128 16.83 7.14 -16.17
N ASP A 129 17.19 5.97 -16.65
CA ASP A 129 17.86 5.83 -17.97
C ASP A 129 16.87 6.14 -19.11
N GLY A 130 15.56 6.07 -18.88
CA GLY A 130 14.46 6.43 -19.78
C GLY A 130 13.85 7.81 -19.54
N ASP A 131 14.52 8.71 -18.81
CA ASP A 131 14.10 10.08 -18.49
C ASP A 131 12.88 10.18 -17.54
N TYR A 132 12.59 9.13 -16.77
CA TYR A 132 11.55 9.08 -15.75
C TYR A 132 12.14 8.90 -14.33
N ASP A 133 11.38 9.25 -13.30
CA ASP A 133 11.66 8.87 -11.90
C ASP A 133 10.38 8.39 -11.21
N LEU A 134 10.54 7.74 -10.05
CA LEU A 134 9.45 7.18 -9.24
C LEU A 134 9.26 7.98 -7.96
N VAL A 135 8.01 8.21 -7.59
CA VAL A 135 7.64 8.97 -6.39
C VAL A 135 6.69 8.16 -5.51
N CYS A 136 7.03 8.04 -4.22
CA CYS A 136 6.22 7.39 -3.19
C CYS A 136 5.11 8.34 -2.70
N LEU A 137 4.03 8.45 -3.45
CA LEU A 137 2.88 9.28 -3.15
C LEU A 137 1.60 8.48 -3.37
N SER A 138 0.61 8.63 -2.52
CA SER A 138 -0.58 7.77 -2.57
C SER A 138 -1.77 8.34 -3.34
N HIS A 139 -1.65 9.54 -3.87
CA HIS A 139 -2.64 10.15 -4.76
C HIS A 139 -1.93 10.98 -5.81
N HIS A 140 -2.45 10.99 -7.05
CA HIS A 140 -1.90 11.84 -8.10
C HIS A 140 -2.05 13.32 -7.70
N PRO A 141 -0.94 14.08 -7.58
CA PRO A 141 -0.99 15.39 -6.90
C PRO A 141 -1.68 16.48 -7.72
N ILE A 142 -1.87 16.28 -9.04
CA ILE A 142 -2.49 17.24 -9.96
C ILE A 142 -3.87 16.76 -10.40
N HIS A 143 -4.02 15.49 -10.76
CA HIS A 143 -5.28 14.96 -11.28
C HIS A 143 -6.09 14.30 -10.16
N SER A 144 -7.17 14.96 -9.76
CA SER A 144 -8.10 14.45 -8.73
C SER A 144 -9.20 13.55 -9.29
N GLN A 145 -9.35 13.50 -10.63
CA GLN A 145 -10.34 12.68 -11.31
C GLN A 145 -9.70 11.93 -12.47
N PHE A 146 -10.14 10.70 -12.67
CA PHE A 146 -9.77 9.91 -13.83
C PHE A 146 -10.88 10.02 -14.89
N SER A 147 -10.52 10.52 -16.09
CA SER A 147 -11.39 10.61 -17.24
C SER A 147 -11.03 9.55 -18.29
N GLY A 148 -11.34 8.31 -18.01
CA GLY A 148 -11.17 7.23 -18.99
C GLY A 148 -12.16 7.36 -20.17
N PRO A 149 -12.01 6.55 -21.22
CA PRO A 149 -12.90 6.55 -22.38
C PRO A 149 -14.33 6.34 -21.94
N GLN A 150 -15.23 7.19 -22.41
CA GLN A 150 -16.67 7.09 -22.15
C GLN A 150 -17.29 5.96 -23.00
N ASN A 151 -16.86 4.74 -22.76
CA ASN A 151 -17.60 3.58 -23.21
C ASN A 151 -18.75 3.40 -22.25
N LYS A 152 -20.00 3.64 -22.71
CA LYS A 152 -21.21 3.66 -21.88
C LYS A 152 -21.35 2.39 -21.02
N ARG A 153 -21.14 1.22 -21.62
CA ARG A 153 -21.24 -0.07 -20.93
C ARG A 153 -20.23 -0.19 -19.79
N ARG A 154 -19.03 0.31 -20.01
CA ARG A 154 -17.97 0.28 -19.03
C ARG A 154 -18.09 1.42 -18.01
N HIS A 155 -18.41 2.61 -18.47
CA HIS A 155 -18.63 3.74 -17.59
C HIS A 155 -19.73 3.44 -16.56
N ASP A 156 -20.84 2.86 -16.98
CA ASP A 156 -21.95 2.51 -16.10
C ASP A 156 -21.60 1.36 -15.12
N TYR A 157 -20.74 0.43 -15.55
CA TYR A 157 -20.38 -0.77 -14.76
C TYR A 157 -19.18 -0.54 -13.82
N TRP A 158 -18.19 0.27 -14.25
CA TRP A 158 -16.92 0.47 -13.56
C TRP A 158 -16.67 1.92 -13.15
N GLN A 159 -17.69 2.73 -13.12
CA GLN A 159 -17.57 4.14 -12.74
C GLN A 159 -16.88 4.31 -11.37
N TRP A 160 -17.18 3.44 -10.44
CA TRP A 160 -16.54 3.42 -9.13
C TRP A 160 -15.01 3.17 -9.20
N SER A 161 -14.54 2.35 -10.14
CA SER A 161 -13.10 2.07 -10.27
C SER A 161 -12.31 3.28 -10.74
N MET A 162 -12.95 4.21 -11.45
CA MET A 162 -12.30 5.43 -11.91
C MET A 162 -11.89 6.33 -10.74
N GLU A 163 -12.62 6.28 -9.63
CA GLU A 163 -12.29 7.03 -8.42
C GLU A 163 -10.96 6.58 -7.80
N VAL A 164 -10.62 5.30 -7.90
CA VAL A 164 -9.38 4.76 -7.36
C VAL A 164 -8.19 4.84 -8.32
N MET A 165 -8.41 5.12 -9.61
CA MET A 165 -7.34 5.25 -10.60
C MET A 165 -6.43 6.46 -10.37
N THR A 166 -6.80 7.39 -9.51
CA THR A 166 -5.94 8.49 -9.09
C THR A 166 -5.07 8.15 -7.88
N THR A 167 -5.18 6.94 -7.33
CA THR A 167 -4.51 6.52 -6.09
C THR A 167 -3.41 5.50 -6.33
N PHE A 168 -2.46 5.45 -5.40
CA PHE A 168 -1.35 4.50 -5.34
C PHE A 168 -1.25 3.97 -3.92
N GLY A 169 -0.88 2.71 -3.75
CA GLY A 169 -0.79 2.12 -2.41
C GLY A 169 0.08 0.87 -2.34
N PRO A 170 0.52 0.50 -1.14
CA PRO A 170 1.07 -0.81 -0.90
C PRO A 170 -0.06 -1.78 -0.57
N ASP A 171 0.01 -2.99 -1.10
CA ASP A 171 -0.80 -4.12 -0.70
C ASP A 171 0.10 -5.18 -0.04
N ILE A 172 -0.14 -5.38 1.26
CA ILE A 172 0.65 -6.30 2.10
C ILE A 172 0.05 -7.69 1.99
N ASN A 173 0.80 -8.63 1.44
CA ASN A 173 0.37 -10.02 1.25
C ASN A 173 1.03 -10.95 2.25
N VAL A 174 0.24 -11.71 3.01
CA VAL A 174 0.72 -12.75 3.92
C VAL A 174 -0.14 -14.01 3.72
N SER A 175 0.51 -15.13 3.46
CA SER A 175 -0.14 -16.44 3.48
C SER A 175 0.17 -17.16 4.79
N LEU A 176 -0.85 -17.67 5.45
CA LEU A 176 -0.71 -18.47 6.66
C LEU A 176 -0.61 -19.97 6.31
N SER A 177 -0.02 -20.77 7.21
CA SER A 177 -0.12 -22.21 7.10
C SER A 177 -1.59 -22.65 7.20
N ASP A 178 -1.93 -23.79 6.58
CA ASP A 178 -3.31 -24.34 6.60
C ASP A 178 -3.84 -24.49 8.02
N LYS A 179 -2.96 -24.91 8.94
CA LYS A 179 -3.31 -25.06 10.36
C LYS A 179 -3.73 -23.74 11.00
N LEU A 180 -3.03 -22.66 10.74
CA LEU A 180 -3.34 -21.35 11.33
C LEU A 180 -4.51 -20.69 10.60
N ALA A 181 -4.59 -20.80 9.29
CA ALA A 181 -5.70 -20.26 8.50
C ALA A 181 -7.05 -20.87 8.94
N ALA A 182 -7.07 -22.18 9.25
CA ALA A 182 -8.26 -22.83 9.78
C ALA A 182 -8.69 -22.33 11.18
N MET A 183 -7.82 -21.61 11.89
CA MET A 183 -8.12 -21.03 13.20
C MET A 183 -8.56 -19.56 13.12
N VAL A 184 -8.27 -18.89 12.01
CA VAL A 184 -8.63 -17.47 11.79
C VAL A 184 -10.04 -17.40 11.22
N SER A 185 -10.93 -16.71 11.91
CA SER A 185 -12.25 -16.35 11.36
C SER A 185 -12.07 -15.12 10.47
N ALA A 186 -12.40 -15.24 9.18
CA ALA A 186 -12.33 -14.13 8.23
C ALA A 186 -13.21 -12.94 8.68
N ASP A 187 -14.46 -13.23 9.10
CA ASP A 187 -15.40 -12.20 9.56
C ASP A 187 -14.91 -11.47 10.81
N ASP A 188 -14.32 -12.22 11.77
CA ASP A 188 -13.77 -11.63 13.00
C ASP A 188 -12.53 -10.80 12.71
N LEU A 189 -11.65 -11.27 11.82
CA LEU A 189 -10.46 -10.52 11.39
C LEU A 189 -10.86 -9.25 10.61
N GLU A 190 -11.85 -9.33 9.72
CA GLU A 190 -12.36 -8.14 9.03
C GLU A 190 -12.95 -7.14 10.03
N ALA A 191 -13.74 -7.57 11.02
CA ALA A 191 -14.29 -6.69 12.04
C ALA A 191 -13.18 -6.04 12.91
N LYS A 192 -12.10 -6.79 13.22
CA LYS A 192 -10.91 -6.28 13.90
C LYS A 192 -10.18 -5.24 13.05
N ILE A 193 -9.99 -5.51 11.77
CA ILE A 193 -9.38 -4.57 10.82
C ILE A 193 -10.26 -3.34 10.61
N ASN A 194 -11.57 -3.48 10.59
CA ASN A 194 -12.48 -2.34 10.54
C ASN A 194 -12.33 -1.41 11.75
N TYR A 195 -11.87 -1.92 12.90
CA TYR A 195 -11.62 -1.11 14.10
C TYR A 195 -10.19 -0.53 14.13
N TYR A 196 -9.15 -1.34 13.94
CA TYR A 196 -7.75 -0.91 14.05
C TYR A 196 -7.18 -0.35 12.75
N GLY A 197 -7.69 -0.77 11.58
CA GLY A 197 -7.20 -0.33 10.28
C GLY A 197 -7.21 1.18 10.09
N PRO A 198 -8.29 1.92 10.44
CA PRO A 198 -8.25 3.39 10.38
C PRO A 198 -7.16 4.01 11.26
N ALA A 199 -6.84 3.43 12.41
CA ALA A 199 -5.77 3.91 13.28
C ALA A 199 -4.38 3.67 12.68
N LEU A 200 -4.17 2.53 12.02
CA LEU A 200 -2.94 2.26 11.25
C LEU A 200 -2.83 3.17 10.02
N SER A 201 -3.94 3.36 9.30
CA SER A 201 -4.01 4.34 8.20
C SER A 201 -3.62 5.73 8.66
N ALA A 202 -4.07 6.16 9.84
CA ALA A 202 -3.77 7.47 10.42
C ALA A 202 -2.27 7.69 10.67
N LEU A 203 -1.51 6.61 10.89
CA LEU A 203 -0.06 6.66 11.05
C LEU A 203 0.68 6.76 9.71
N SER A 204 0.08 6.30 8.60
CA SER A 204 0.73 6.23 7.30
C SER A 204 0.35 7.35 6.32
N VAL A 205 -0.63 8.22 6.66
CA VAL A 205 -1.13 9.26 5.73
C VAL A 205 -0.01 10.01 5.01
N ALA A 206 -0.04 9.97 3.67
CA ALA A 206 1.04 10.46 2.82
C ALA A 206 0.55 10.98 1.45
N SER A 207 -0.68 11.53 1.36
CA SER A 207 -1.22 12.05 0.10
C SER A 207 -2.05 13.32 0.32
N PRO A 208 -1.41 14.43 0.81
CA PRO A 208 -2.13 15.64 1.16
C PRO A 208 -2.35 16.59 -0.02
N PHE A 209 -2.02 16.23 -1.26
CA PHE A 209 -2.13 17.10 -2.43
C PHE A 209 -3.27 16.70 -3.35
N VAL A 210 -3.94 17.72 -3.91
CA VAL A 210 -4.97 17.63 -4.92
C VAL A 210 -4.95 18.89 -5.78
N ASP A 211 -5.15 18.73 -7.09
CA ASP A 211 -5.17 19.84 -8.05
C ASP A 211 -3.95 20.80 -7.92
N GLY A 212 -2.77 20.22 -7.69
CA GLY A 212 -1.48 20.92 -7.63
C GLY A 212 -1.16 21.63 -6.31
N SER A 213 -2.02 21.49 -5.28
CA SER A 213 -1.85 22.19 -4.00
C SER A 213 -2.24 21.32 -2.80
N PRO A 214 -1.83 21.69 -1.57
CA PRO A 214 -2.31 21.00 -0.37
C PRO A 214 -3.84 21.02 -0.30
N TRP A 215 -4.44 19.87 -0.01
CA TRP A 215 -5.89 19.70 0.09
C TRP A 215 -6.47 20.59 1.18
N ALA A 216 -7.03 21.74 0.78
CA ALA A 216 -7.58 22.72 1.70
C ALA A 216 -8.87 22.22 2.36
N LEU A 217 -8.93 22.36 3.67
CA LEU A 217 -10.12 22.17 4.49
C LEU A 217 -10.49 23.51 5.15
N ARG A 218 -11.65 23.55 5.81
CA ARG A 218 -12.07 24.74 6.56
C ARG A 218 -11.02 25.17 7.58
N ASP A 219 -10.43 24.19 8.28
CA ASP A 219 -9.50 24.41 9.41
C ASP A 219 -8.17 23.69 9.17
N GLY A 220 -7.47 24.02 8.08
CA GLY A 220 -6.15 23.46 7.74
C GLY A 220 -6.13 22.63 6.46
N PHE A 221 -5.34 21.55 6.46
CA PHE A 221 -5.13 20.72 5.28
C PHE A 221 -5.41 19.26 5.58
N GLY A 222 -6.06 18.57 4.63
CA GLY A 222 -6.24 17.13 4.65
C GLY A 222 -4.93 16.38 4.59
N LYS A 223 -4.94 15.12 5.00
CA LYS A 223 -3.75 14.27 5.16
C LYS A 223 -3.63 13.16 4.14
N SER A 224 -4.76 12.61 3.69
CA SER A 224 -4.78 11.58 2.65
C SER A 224 -5.98 11.70 1.74
N PHE A 225 -5.77 12.22 0.55
CA PHE A 225 -6.80 12.26 -0.48
C PHE A 225 -7.09 10.86 -1.03
N ARG A 226 -6.11 9.95 -1.00
CA ARG A 226 -6.32 8.52 -1.30
C ARG A 226 -7.40 7.91 -0.40
N MET A 227 -7.29 8.08 0.90
CA MET A 227 -8.28 7.53 1.82
C MET A 227 -9.66 8.18 1.64
N HIS A 228 -9.69 9.48 1.33
CA HIS A 228 -10.92 10.16 0.98
C HIS A 228 -11.61 9.49 -0.23
N LYS A 229 -10.85 9.11 -1.26
CA LYS A 229 -11.38 8.44 -2.46
C LYS A 229 -11.75 6.97 -2.21
N ARG A 230 -10.90 6.21 -1.52
CA ARG A 230 -11.04 4.75 -1.39
C ARG A 230 -11.92 4.28 -0.24
N SER A 231 -12.18 5.10 0.77
CA SER A 231 -12.79 4.67 2.03
C SER A 231 -14.10 3.87 1.90
N TYR A 232 -14.92 4.18 0.92
CA TYR A 232 -16.22 3.52 0.70
C TYR A 232 -16.18 2.47 -0.42
N ILE A 233 -15.15 2.45 -1.26
CA ILE A 233 -15.02 1.58 -2.42
C ILE A 233 -14.22 0.34 -2.05
N ALA A 234 -12.96 0.52 -1.63
CA ALA A 234 -12.01 -0.57 -1.46
C ALA A 234 -12.18 -1.28 -0.11
N PRO A 235 -12.12 -2.61 -0.08
CA PRO A 235 -12.04 -3.36 1.17
C PRO A 235 -10.68 -3.11 1.84
N PRO A 236 -10.60 -3.22 3.19
CA PRO A 236 -9.33 -3.07 3.93
C PRO A 236 -8.47 -4.34 3.85
N ILE A 237 -9.09 -5.45 3.53
CA ILE A 237 -8.48 -6.78 3.39
C ILE A 237 -9.26 -7.59 2.37
N GLU A 238 -8.53 -8.39 1.59
CA GLU A 238 -9.09 -9.42 0.73
C GLU A 238 -8.57 -10.80 1.15
N PHE A 239 -9.43 -11.81 1.03
CA PHE A 239 -9.12 -13.19 1.40
C PHE A 239 -9.09 -14.04 0.13
N HIS A 240 -7.98 -14.71 -0.11
CA HIS A 240 -7.75 -15.58 -1.27
C HIS A 240 -7.49 -17.02 -0.82
N PRO A 241 -8.52 -17.76 -0.41
CA PRO A 241 -8.34 -19.09 0.19
C PRO A 241 -7.76 -20.12 -0.79
N THR A 242 -8.01 -19.97 -2.09
CA THR A 242 -7.46 -20.83 -3.14
C THR A 242 -5.99 -20.57 -3.45
N GLU A 243 -5.43 -19.45 -2.99
CA GLU A 243 -4.05 -19.03 -3.15
C GLU A 243 -3.25 -19.26 -1.87
N LYS A 244 -3.29 -20.46 -1.33
CA LYS A 244 -2.57 -20.87 -0.10
C LYS A 244 -2.89 -19.99 1.11
N ASN A 245 -4.19 -19.67 1.30
CA ASN A 245 -4.66 -18.83 2.42
C ASN A 245 -3.97 -17.45 2.44
N ARG A 246 -3.90 -16.79 1.31
CA ARG A 246 -3.36 -15.44 1.18
C ARG A 246 -4.36 -14.40 1.72
N TYR A 247 -3.84 -13.51 2.53
CA TYR A 247 -4.51 -12.33 3.05
C TYR A 247 -3.82 -11.11 2.46
N GLU A 248 -4.58 -10.25 1.79
CA GLU A 248 -4.10 -9.04 1.15
C GLU A 248 -4.63 -7.82 1.90
N PHE A 249 -3.73 -7.07 2.53
CA PHE A 249 -4.06 -5.98 3.46
C PHE A 249 -3.74 -4.61 2.83
N LYS A 250 -4.76 -3.74 2.71
CA LYS A 250 -4.77 -2.55 1.82
C LYS A 250 -5.00 -1.21 2.53
N VAL A 251 -4.63 -1.06 3.80
CA VAL A 251 -5.00 0.11 4.60
C VAL A 251 -4.01 1.28 4.56
N PHE A 252 -2.78 1.08 4.09
CA PHE A 252 -1.71 2.06 4.21
C PHE A 252 -1.61 3.00 2.99
N ASP A 253 -1.17 4.22 3.23
CA ASP A 253 -0.58 5.06 2.19
C ASP A 253 0.86 4.61 1.89
N MET A 254 1.40 5.01 0.72
CA MET A 254 2.72 4.62 0.25
C MET A 254 3.83 5.07 1.21
N PRO A 255 4.62 4.14 1.74
CA PRO A 255 5.81 4.45 2.50
C PRO A 255 6.93 4.93 1.58
N ASN A 256 7.93 5.61 2.15
CA ASN A 256 9.16 5.94 1.44
C ASN A 256 10.43 5.39 2.10
N SER A 257 10.28 4.38 2.94
CA SER A 257 11.40 3.66 3.54
C SER A 257 11.08 2.18 3.75
N ILE A 258 12.15 1.38 3.75
CA ILE A 258 12.03 -0.06 4.03
C ILE A 258 11.56 -0.32 5.47
N GLU A 259 11.97 0.53 6.42
CA GLU A 259 11.53 0.44 7.81
C GLU A 259 10.01 0.64 7.95
N GLU A 260 9.43 1.56 7.16
CA GLU A 260 7.97 1.74 7.15
C GLU A 260 7.24 0.52 6.56
N ILE A 261 7.78 -0.07 5.49
CA ILE A 261 7.21 -1.30 4.91
C ILE A 261 7.26 -2.43 5.95
N GLU A 262 8.38 -2.61 6.63
CA GLU A 262 8.49 -3.60 7.71
C GLU A 262 7.47 -3.34 8.83
N ALA A 263 7.31 -2.08 9.25
CA ALA A 263 6.33 -1.70 10.26
C ALA A 263 4.89 -2.00 9.83
N GLN A 264 4.57 -1.85 8.54
CA GLN A 264 3.27 -2.19 7.97
C GLN A 264 3.01 -3.71 8.04
N PHE A 265 3.97 -4.54 7.64
CA PHE A 265 3.89 -6.01 7.78
C PHE A 265 3.72 -6.43 9.24
N LEU A 266 4.55 -5.89 10.13
CA LEU A 266 4.50 -6.23 11.56
C LEU A 266 3.18 -5.81 12.21
N SER A 267 2.60 -4.70 11.78
CA SER A 267 1.28 -4.27 12.25
C SER A 267 0.17 -5.21 11.78
N PHE A 268 0.22 -5.68 10.54
CA PHE A 268 -0.73 -6.66 10.02
C PHE A 268 -0.58 -8.02 10.72
N LEU A 269 0.66 -8.51 10.88
CA LEU A 269 0.92 -9.72 11.66
C LEU A 269 0.39 -9.62 13.10
N THR A 270 0.53 -8.46 13.74
CA THR A 270 -0.04 -8.24 15.07
C THR A 270 -1.55 -8.36 15.07
N LEU A 271 -2.25 -7.78 14.08
CA LEU A 271 -3.71 -7.91 13.95
C LEU A 271 -4.15 -9.37 13.80
N VAL A 272 -3.42 -10.15 13.02
CA VAL A 272 -3.73 -11.57 12.80
C VAL A 272 -3.43 -12.40 14.06
N LEU A 273 -2.28 -12.20 14.69
CA LEU A 273 -1.72 -13.11 15.70
C LEU A 273 -2.10 -12.75 17.14
N ASP A 274 -2.54 -11.52 17.43
CA ASP A 274 -2.95 -11.12 18.78
C ASP A 274 -4.45 -11.32 19.00
N GLU A 275 -4.81 -12.41 19.64
CA GLU A 275 -6.18 -12.70 20.08
C GLU A 275 -6.68 -11.79 21.21
N GLY A 276 -5.78 -11.08 21.87
CA GLY A 276 -6.09 -10.13 22.96
C GLY A 276 -6.58 -8.76 22.48
N LEU A 277 -6.43 -8.44 21.20
CA LEU A 277 -7.03 -7.23 20.61
C LEU A 277 -8.54 -7.41 20.44
N GLN A 278 -9.33 -6.70 21.27
CA GLN A 278 -10.78 -6.91 21.37
C GLN A 278 -11.62 -5.95 20.52
N GLY A 279 -11.02 -4.87 19.96
CA GLY A 279 -11.73 -3.88 19.16
C GLY A 279 -12.35 -4.52 17.90
N ARG A 280 -13.65 -4.27 17.68
CA ARG A 280 -14.40 -4.72 16.50
C ARG A 280 -15.28 -3.58 16.02
N ALA A 281 -15.37 -3.40 14.71
CA ALA A 281 -16.20 -2.39 14.10
C ALA A 281 -16.90 -2.91 12.83
N SER A 282 -17.97 -2.24 12.47
CA SER A 282 -18.66 -2.48 11.20
C SER A 282 -17.95 -1.78 10.04
N LYS A 283 -18.27 -2.19 8.81
CA LYS A 283 -17.84 -1.50 7.59
C LYS A 283 -18.24 -0.01 7.60
N GLN A 284 -19.45 0.30 8.09
CA GLN A 284 -19.93 1.68 8.16
C GLN A 284 -19.10 2.54 9.12
N THR A 285 -18.76 1.98 10.29
CA THR A 285 -17.87 2.65 11.25
C THR A 285 -16.51 2.91 10.63
N ARG A 286 -15.92 1.90 9.96
CA ARG A 286 -14.63 2.07 9.26
C ARG A 286 -14.67 3.18 8.22
N ILE A 287 -15.72 3.23 7.39
CA ILE A 287 -15.87 4.27 6.35
C ILE A 287 -15.89 5.67 6.99
N TYR A 288 -16.65 5.84 8.07
CA TYR A 288 -16.69 7.09 8.81
C TYR A 288 -15.32 7.45 9.37
N ASP A 289 -14.68 6.53 10.07
CA ASP A 289 -13.36 6.72 10.67
C ASP A 289 -12.30 7.08 9.62
N LEU A 290 -12.27 6.39 8.47
CA LEU A 290 -11.36 6.71 7.37
C LEU A 290 -11.62 8.10 6.79
N GLY A 291 -12.89 8.55 6.74
CA GLY A 291 -13.23 9.91 6.36
C GLY A 291 -12.65 10.96 7.32
N GLN A 292 -12.60 10.67 8.62
CA GLN A 292 -11.95 11.51 9.63
C GLN A 292 -10.43 11.44 9.53
N VAL A 293 -9.88 10.24 9.35
CA VAL A 293 -8.43 10.03 9.15
C VAL A 293 -7.94 10.75 7.89
N ALA A 294 -8.66 10.68 6.79
CA ALA A 294 -8.32 11.38 5.56
C ALA A 294 -8.11 12.89 5.79
N ARG A 295 -8.92 13.49 6.65
CA ARG A 295 -8.87 14.93 6.98
C ARG A 295 -7.85 15.26 8.08
N HIS A 296 -7.82 14.47 9.14
CA HIS A 296 -7.16 14.85 10.41
C HIS A 296 -5.96 13.95 10.76
N GLY A 297 -5.72 12.85 10.03
CA GLY A 297 -4.65 11.88 10.32
C GLY A 297 -4.77 11.34 11.74
N ILE A 298 -3.65 11.28 12.46
CA ILE A 298 -3.59 10.76 13.83
C ILE A 298 -4.33 11.63 14.86
N LYS A 299 -4.77 12.83 14.47
CA LYS A 299 -5.59 13.71 15.32
C LYS A 299 -7.09 13.40 15.24
N ALA A 300 -7.50 12.49 14.34
CA ALA A 300 -8.87 12.01 14.30
C ALA A 300 -9.21 11.29 15.63
N GLU A 301 -10.48 11.43 16.04
CA GLU A 301 -10.97 10.90 17.32
C GLU A 301 -10.66 9.41 17.45
N ASP A 302 -10.23 8.96 18.63
CA ASP A 302 -9.87 7.60 19.01
C ASP A 302 -8.67 6.97 18.27
N MET A 303 -8.21 7.53 17.14
CA MET A 303 -7.17 6.88 16.33
C MET A 303 -5.87 6.69 17.09
N LYS A 304 -5.48 7.71 17.86
CA LYS A 304 -4.28 7.62 18.71
C LYS A 304 -4.41 6.52 19.76
N ALA A 305 -5.57 6.40 20.42
CA ALA A 305 -5.79 5.38 21.45
C ALA A 305 -5.75 3.96 20.88
N ARG A 306 -6.44 3.73 19.75
CA ARG A 306 -6.47 2.42 19.07
C ARG A 306 -5.08 2.02 18.55
N ALA A 307 -4.34 2.97 17.97
CA ALA A 307 -2.96 2.73 17.51
C ALA A 307 -2.03 2.41 18.68
N THR A 308 -2.16 3.13 19.81
CA THR A 308 -1.38 2.89 21.02
C THR A 308 -1.63 1.50 21.57
N GLU A 309 -2.90 1.09 21.72
CA GLU A 309 -3.27 -0.26 22.19
C GLU A 309 -2.58 -1.35 21.35
N LEU A 310 -2.64 -1.25 20.02
CA LEU A 310 -2.02 -2.21 19.11
C LEU A 310 -0.50 -2.22 19.27
N LEU A 311 0.15 -1.04 19.26
CA LEU A 311 1.61 -0.93 19.28
C LEU A 311 2.24 -1.24 20.63
N GLU A 312 1.50 -1.13 21.74
CA GLU A 312 1.95 -1.59 23.06
C GLU A 312 1.94 -3.11 23.18
N ARG A 313 0.99 -3.77 22.56
CA ARG A 313 0.85 -5.24 22.58
C ARG A 313 1.77 -5.93 21.58
N ALA A 314 1.99 -5.32 20.41
CA ALA A 314 2.75 -5.87 19.30
C ALA A 314 4.12 -6.45 19.68
N PRO A 315 4.99 -5.80 20.49
CA PRO A 315 6.33 -6.32 20.77
C PRO A 315 6.34 -7.68 21.47
N ALA A 316 5.41 -7.95 22.37
CA ALA A 316 5.32 -9.23 23.06
C ALA A 316 4.85 -10.33 22.11
N ILE A 317 3.80 -10.06 21.34
CA ILE A 317 3.23 -11.00 20.36
C ILE A 317 4.27 -11.32 19.28
N LEU A 318 4.85 -10.32 18.65
CA LEU A 318 5.81 -10.51 17.56
C LEU A 318 7.04 -11.32 18.00
N LYS A 319 7.61 -11.01 19.17
CA LYS A 319 8.74 -11.79 19.73
C LYS A 319 8.38 -13.25 20.00
N ASP A 320 7.18 -13.49 20.50
CA ASP A 320 6.69 -14.86 20.75
C ASP A 320 6.58 -15.68 19.45
N TRP A 321 6.28 -15.01 18.33
CA TRP A 321 6.25 -15.59 16.98
C TRP A 321 7.60 -15.53 16.24
N GLY A 322 8.66 -14.96 16.83
CA GLY A 322 10.00 -14.90 16.26
C GLY A 322 10.31 -13.69 15.39
N TYR A 323 9.47 -12.66 15.42
CA TYR A 323 9.69 -11.41 14.68
C TYR A 323 10.37 -10.34 15.54
N ASN A 324 11.20 -9.50 14.92
CA ASN A 324 11.78 -8.32 15.55
C ASN A 324 10.80 -7.13 15.43
N PRO A 325 10.32 -6.55 16.54
CA PRO A 325 9.36 -5.44 16.49
C PRO A 325 10.00 -4.06 16.27
N GLN A 326 11.31 -3.97 16.02
CA GLN A 326 12.07 -2.71 16.03
C GLN A 326 11.50 -1.68 15.05
N ALA A 327 11.09 -2.08 13.86
CA ALA A 327 10.55 -1.17 12.85
C ALA A 327 9.25 -0.45 13.29
N LEU A 328 8.51 -1.00 14.27
CA LEU A 328 7.33 -0.33 14.83
C LEU A 328 7.66 1.00 15.55
N GLU A 329 8.92 1.28 15.85
CA GLU A 329 9.32 2.54 16.47
C GLU A 329 9.01 3.75 15.57
N VAL A 330 8.99 3.58 14.25
CA VAL A 330 8.56 4.64 13.31
C VAL A 330 7.11 5.07 13.58
N PHE A 331 6.21 4.13 13.85
CA PHE A 331 4.81 4.41 14.17
C PHE A 331 4.64 4.95 15.59
N LYS A 332 5.37 4.43 16.57
CA LYS A 332 5.37 4.97 17.94
C LYS A 332 5.83 6.42 17.96
N LYS A 333 6.88 6.77 17.20
CA LYS A 333 7.35 8.15 17.04
C LYS A 333 6.23 9.07 16.51
N ARG A 334 5.44 8.61 15.54
CA ARG A 334 4.31 9.38 14.97
C ARG A 334 3.21 9.60 16.01
N ILE A 335 2.91 8.61 16.85
CA ILE A 335 1.98 8.76 17.99
C ILE A 335 2.47 9.81 18.97
N LEU A 336 3.77 9.79 19.33
CA LEU A 336 4.37 10.71 20.28
C LEU A 336 4.41 12.14 19.77
N THR A 337 4.82 12.33 18.52
CA THR A 337 4.99 13.65 17.91
C THR A 337 3.70 14.24 17.36
N GLY A 338 2.72 13.40 17.06
CA GLY A 338 1.51 13.78 16.33
C GLY A 338 1.78 14.22 14.89
N LYS A 339 2.97 13.87 14.33
CA LYS A 339 3.38 14.19 12.96
C LYS A 339 3.41 12.93 12.09
N THR A 340 2.95 13.09 10.86
CA THR A 340 2.87 12.05 9.83
C THR A 340 3.61 12.52 8.57
N PRO A 341 3.88 11.63 7.60
CA PRO A 341 4.47 12.04 6.33
C PRO A 341 3.69 13.17 5.62
N ALA A 342 2.37 13.20 5.75
CA ALA A 342 1.55 14.27 5.19
C ALA A 342 1.86 15.63 5.83
N ASP A 343 2.13 15.66 7.14
CA ASP A 343 2.50 16.91 7.83
C ASP A 343 3.84 17.44 7.32
N ASP A 344 4.85 16.58 7.16
CA ASP A 344 6.17 16.95 6.65
C ASP A 344 6.09 17.49 5.20
N MET A 345 5.26 16.85 4.36
CA MET A 345 5.03 17.31 2.98
C MET A 345 4.35 18.67 2.94
N ILE A 346 3.34 18.90 3.78
CA ILE A 346 2.63 20.18 3.86
C ILE A 346 3.59 21.26 4.36
N GLU A 347 4.37 21.01 5.41
CA GLU A 347 5.38 21.93 5.95
C GLU A 347 6.43 22.28 4.87
N LEU A 348 6.91 21.29 4.11
CA LEU A 348 7.87 21.52 3.03
C LEU A 348 7.26 22.41 1.93
N TYR A 349 6.02 22.11 1.51
CA TYR A 349 5.32 22.93 0.52
C TYR A 349 5.12 24.37 1.01
N GLN A 350 4.68 24.56 2.26
CA GLN A 350 4.49 25.89 2.84
C GLN A 350 5.79 26.69 2.89
N LYS A 351 6.93 26.02 3.11
CA LYS A 351 8.26 26.64 3.14
C LYS A 351 8.79 27.01 1.75
N THR A 352 8.55 26.17 0.75
CA THR A 352 9.15 26.29 -0.59
C THR A 352 8.20 26.84 -1.63
N ASN A 353 6.89 26.76 -1.38
CA ASN A 353 5.81 26.98 -2.33
C ASN A 353 6.00 26.16 -3.63
N SER A 354 6.54 24.94 -3.50
CA SER A 354 6.93 24.10 -4.63
C SER A 354 6.47 22.66 -4.42
N LEU A 355 5.58 22.20 -5.31
CA LEU A 355 5.20 20.78 -5.39
C LEU A 355 6.39 19.93 -5.83
N THR A 356 7.22 20.44 -6.75
CA THR A 356 8.44 19.77 -7.22
C THR A 356 9.38 19.38 -6.07
N GLU A 357 9.61 20.28 -5.10
CA GLU A 357 10.45 19.97 -3.93
C GLU A 357 9.83 18.89 -3.04
N VAL A 358 8.50 18.86 -2.92
CA VAL A 358 7.81 17.77 -2.21
C VAL A 358 7.99 16.45 -2.95
N LEU A 359 7.80 16.42 -4.27
CA LEU A 359 7.96 15.19 -5.07
C LEU A 359 9.40 14.67 -5.02
N LYS A 360 10.40 15.56 -5.11
CA LYS A 360 11.81 15.20 -4.91
C LYS A 360 12.06 14.56 -3.54
N SER A 361 11.45 15.08 -2.48
CA SER A 361 11.60 14.50 -1.14
C SER A 361 10.98 13.10 -1.03
N ARG A 362 9.96 12.82 -1.83
CA ARG A 362 9.24 11.53 -1.86
C ARG A 362 9.79 10.55 -2.90
N SER A 363 10.69 10.97 -3.77
CA SER A 363 11.44 10.08 -4.67
C SER A 363 12.64 9.42 -3.99
N GLN A 364 13.08 9.96 -2.84
CA GLN A 364 14.16 9.38 -2.04
C GLN A 364 13.60 8.23 -1.21
N PHE A 365 13.77 7.00 -1.71
CA PHE A 365 13.45 5.81 -0.93
C PHE A 365 14.62 5.49 0.00
N LEU A 366 14.35 5.50 1.31
CA LEU A 366 15.34 5.26 2.35
C LEU A 366 15.46 3.75 2.60
N VAL A 367 16.68 3.21 2.45
CA VAL A 367 17.01 1.79 2.65
C VAL A 367 17.64 1.59 4.02
#